data_5988ace2878974ba8d7a1133cdd2fe63
#
_entry.id   5988ace2878974ba8d7a1133cdd2fe63
#
_cell.length_a   1.000
_cell.length_b   1.000
_cell.length_c   1.000
_cell.angle_alpha   90.00
_cell.angle_beta   90.00
_cell.angle_gamma   90.00
#
_symmetry.space_group_name_H-M   'P 1'
#
loop_
_entity.id
_entity.type
_entity.pdbx_description
1 polymer ?
#
loop_
_entity_poly.entity_id
_entity_poly.type
_entity_poly.pdbx_seq_one_letter_code
_entity_poly.pdbx_strand_id
1 'polypeptide(L)' 'MNYSIDDILFFAKVVEFNTFKEAANELELAATTLSRRINALEDKLGKKLLITTRDGFQLTPLGQELAIRFKSYNEQISNE' A
#
# COMPACT_ATOMS: atom_id res chain seq x y z
N MET A 1 -17.64 -6.92 3.33
CA MET A 1 -16.48 -6.13 2.94
C MET A 1 -16.12 -6.44 1.51
N ASN A 2 -15.72 -5.42 0.77
CA ASN A 2 -15.48 -5.56 -0.66
C ASN A 2 -14.02 -5.63 -1.04
N TYR A 3 -13.16 -5.73 -0.05
CA TYR A 3 -11.72 -5.84 -0.29
C TYR A 3 -11.18 -7.08 0.40
N SER A 4 -10.05 -7.57 -0.06
CA SER A 4 -9.42 -8.75 0.52
C SER A 4 -8.24 -8.35 1.39
N ILE A 5 -7.83 -9.27 2.25
CA ILE A 5 -6.64 -9.05 3.08
C ILE A 5 -5.40 -8.93 2.18
N ASP A 6 -5.39 -9.61 1.04
CA ASP A 6 -4.29 -9.52 0.09
C ASP A 6 -4.09 -8.10 -0.43
N ASP A 7 -5.19 -7.38 -0.67
CA ASP A 7 -5.12 -6.00 -1.14
C ASP A 7 -4.47 -5.11 -0.10
N ILE A 8 -4.81 -5.31 1.17
CA ILE A 8 -4.26 -4.51 2.26
C ILE A 8 -2.80 -4.83 2.47
N LEU A 9 -2.43 -6.11 2.40
CA LEU A 9 -1.03 -6.51 2.52
C LEU A 9 -0.20 -5.95 1.37
N PHE A 10 -0.77 -5.90 0.16
CA PHE A 10 -0.10 -5.30 -0.97
C PHE A 10 0.15 -3.81 -0.72
N PHE A 11 -0.87 -3.10 -0.23
CA PHE A 11 -0.73 -1.69 0.11
C PHE A 11 0.37 -1.50 1.16
N ALA A 12 0.35 -2.29 2.22
CA ALA A 12 1.35 -2.19 3.28
C ALA A 12 2.77 -2.43 2.75
N LYS A 13 2.90 -3.30 1.77
CA LYS A 13 4.19 -3.56 1.15
C LYS A 13 4.66 -2.38 0.31
N VAL A 14 3.75 -1.81 -0.46
CA VAL A 14 4.07 -0.68 -1.33
C VAL A 14 4.58 0.51 -0.54
N VAL A 15 3.97 0.79 0.60
CA VAL A 15 4.32 1.98 1.37
C VAL A 15 5.60 1.82 2.19
N GLU A 16 6.25 0.67 2.13
CA GLU A 16 7.59 0.52 2.68
C GLU A 16 8.62 1.26 1.83
N PHE A 17 8.27 1.58 0.59
CA PHE A 17 9.15 2.29 -0.32
C PHE A 17 8.80 3.77 -0.35
N ASN A 18 9.72 4.59 -0.86
CA ASN A 18 9.52 6.04 -0.86
C ASN A 18 8.72 6.53 -2.07
N THR A 19 8.76 5.79 -3.17
CA THR A 19 8.05 6.18 -4.38
C THR A 19 7.42 4.95 -5.01
N PHE A 20 6.43 5.20 -5.88
CA PHE A 20 5.83 4.12 -6.66
C PHE A 20 6.85 3.47 -7.59
N LYS A 21 7.79 4.26 -8.10
CA LYS A 21 8.82 3.74 -8.98
C LYS A 21 9.70 2.72 -8.27
N GLU A 22 10.12 3.05 -7.04
CA GLU A 22 10.90 2.12 -6.23
C GLU A 22 10.12 0.84 -5.94
N ALA A 23 8.86 1.01 -5.51
CA ALA A 23 8.01 -0.12 -5.20
C ALA A 23 7.81 -1.01 -6.42
N ALA A 24 7.55 -0.40 -7.56
CA ALA A 24 7.34 -1.14 -8.81
C ALA A 24 8.57 -1.94 -9.18
N ASN A 25 9.74 -1.33 -9.06
CA ASN A 25 11.00 -2.03 -9.32
C ASN A 25 11.18 -3.24 -8.43
N GLU A 26 11.01 -3.03 -7.13
CA GLU A 26 11.25 -4.10 -6.15
C GLU A 26 10.21 -5.21 -6.24
N LEU A 27 8.99 -4.86 -6.57
CA LEU A 27 7.90 -5.83 -6.69
C LEU A 27 7.79 -6.41 -8.10
N GLU A 28 8.63 -5.94 -9.01
CA GLU A 28 8.65 -6.38 -10.41
C GLU A 28 7.31 -6.21 -11.09
N LEU A 29 6.71 -5.03 -10.87
CA LEU A 29 5.44 -4.65 -11.47
C LEU A 29 5.58 -3.33 -12.20
N ALA A 30 4.70 -3.09 -13.17
CA ALA A 30 4.62 -1.77 -13.79
C ALA A 30 4.04 -0.79 -12.78
N ALA A 31 4.54 0.45 -12.80
CA ALA A 31 4.04 1.49 -11.89
C ALA A 31 2.54 1.73 -12.09
N THR A 32 2.08 1.63 -13.34
CA THR A 32 0.65 1.81 -13.64
C THR A 32 -0.20 0.70 -13.01
N THR A 33 0.31 -0.53 -13.03
CA THR A 33 -0.38 -1.65 -12.39
C THR A 33 -0.49 -1.43 -10.89
N LEU A 34 0.59 -0.99 -10.29
CA LEU A 34 0.65 -0.73 -8.86
C LEU A 34 -0.35 0.36 -8.47
N SER A 35 -0.34 1.48 -9.20
CA SER A 35 -1.29 2.57 -8.97
C SER A 35 -2.72 2.11 -9.09
N ARG A 36 -3.00 1.32 -10.13
CA ARG A 36 -4.35 0.83 -10.38
C ARG A 36 -4.85 -0.03 -9.22
N ARG A 37 -3.99 -0.90 -8.70
CA ARG A 37 -4.37 -1.77 -7.58
C ARG A 37 -4.64 -0.95 -6.33
N ILE A 38 -3.82 0.05 -6.05
CA ILE A 38 -4.03 0.92 -4.89
C ILE A 38 -5.34 1.71 -5.05
N ASN A 39 -5.58 2.26 -6.23
CA ASN A 39 -6.81 3.01 -6.49
C ASN A 39 -8.04 2.13 -6.33
N ALA A 40 -7.96 0.89 -6.80
CA ALA A 40 -9.07 -0.05 -6.67
C ALA A 40 -9.37 -0.34 -5.19
N LEU A 41 -8.34 -0.48 -4.39
CA LEU A 41 -8.51 -0.70 -2.95
C LEU A 41 -9.16 0.52 -2.30
N GLU A 42 -8.71 1.73 -2.66
CA GLU A 42 -9.31 2.96 -2.14
C GLU A 42 -10.79 3.04 -2.49
N ASP A 43 -11.13 2.67 -3.73
CA ASP A 43 -12.53 2.67 -4.18
C ASP A 43 -13.38 1.72 -3.34
N LYS A 44 -12.85 0.54 -3.05
CA LYS A 44 -13.58 -0.44 -2.26
C LYS A 44 -13.77 0.02 -0.83
N LEU A 45 -12.79 0.72 -0.28
CA LEU A 45 -12.87 1.25 1.08
C LEU A 45 -13.69 2.53 1.16
N GLY A 46 -13.84 3.22 0.03
CA GLY A 46 -14.52 4.50 0.00
C GLY A 46 -13.71 5.62 0.63
N LYS A 47 -12.41 5.43 0.78
CA LYS A 47 -11.52 6.40 1.41
C LYS A 47 -10.14 6.37 0.78
N LYS A 48 -9.47 7.51 0.81
CA LYS A 48 -8.09 7.59 0.34
C LYS A 48 -7.13 7.01 1.36
N LEU A 49 -6.12 6.32 0.87
CA LEU A 49 -5.07 5.78 1.71
C LEU A 49 -3.78 6.55 1.54
N LEU A 50 -3.56 7.12 0.37
CA LEU A 50 -2.37 7.92 0.12
C LEU A 50 -2.69 9.04 -0.86
N ILE A 51 -1.81 10.03 -0.86
CA ILE A 51 -1.90 11.20 -1.74
C ILE A 51 -0.58 11.28 -2.49
N THR A 52 -0.65 11.28 -3.82
CA THR A 52 0.54 11.36 -4.65
C THR A 52 1.12 12.78 -4.58
N THR A 53 2.43 12.88 -4.40
CA THR A 53 3.13 14.15 -4.36
C THR A 53 4.22 14.15 -5.43
N ARG A 54 4.87 15.30 -5.59
CA ARG A 54 5.97 15.41 -6.54
C ARG A 54 7.10 14.42 -6.22
N ASP A 55 7.38 14.24 -4.95
CA ASP A 55 8.53 13.45 -4.50
C ASP A 55 8.15 12.02 -4.12
N GLY A 56 6.90 11.63 -4.34
CA GLY A 56 6.46 10.28 -3.99
C GLY A 56 5.01 10.29 -3.58
N PHE A 57 4.77 9.91 -2.33
CA PHE A 57 3.40 9.92 -1.80
C PHE A 57 3.42 10.16 -0.29
N GLN A 58 2.27 10.59 0.22
CA GLN A 58 2.06 10.75 1.65
C GLN A 58 0.86 9.91 2.04
N LEU A 59 0.91 9.34 3.24
CA LEU A 59 -0.19 8.53 3.74
C LEU A 59 -1.24 9.40 4.41
N THR A 60 -2.52 9.07 4.18
CA THR A 60 -3.60 9.65 4.96
C THR A 60 -3.57 9.01 6.36
N PRO A 61 -4.32 9.55 7.33
CA PRO A 61 -4.39 8.90 8.65
C PRO A 61 -4.83 7.44 8.56
N LEU A 62 -5.81 7.13 7.69
CA LEU A 62 -6.23 5.74 7.52
C LEU A 62 -5.12 4.91 6.89
N GLY A 63 -4.42 5.47 5.91
CA GLY A 63 -3.30 4.78 5.29
C GLY A 63 -2.21 4.46 6.29
N GLN A 64 -1.90 5.41 7.17
CA GLN A 64 -0.91 5.19 8.22
C GLN A 64 -1.34 4.07 9.17
N GLU A 65 -2.58 4.10 9.58
CA GLU A 65 -3.10 3.10 10.50
C GLU A 65 -3.00 1.70 9.91
N LEU A 66 -3.41 1.54 8.66
CA LEU A 66 -3.35 0.24 8.01
C LEU A 66 -1.91 -0.22 7.80
N ALA A 67 -1.04 0.70 7.38
CA ALA A 67 0.36 0.36 7.15
C ALA A 67 1.03 -0.14 8.43
N ILE A 68 0.83 0.56 9.53
CA ILE A 68 1.43 0.19 10.81
C ILE A 68 0.88 -1.15 11.29
N ARG A 69 -0.42 -1.31 11.22
CA ARG A 69 -1.08 -2.52 11.72
C ARG A 69 -0.64 -3.76 10.96
N PHE A 70 -0.61 -3.67 9.63
CA PHE A 70 -0.27 -4.84 8.82
C PHE A 70 1.22 -5.06 8.70
N LYS A 71 2.02 -4.03 8.86
CA LYS A 71 3.46 -4.20 8.96
C LYS A 71 3.83 -5.00 10.20
N SER A 72 3.24 -4.66 11.34
CA SER A 72 3.48 -5.39 12.58
C SER A 72 3.07 -6.85 12.46
N TYR A 73 1.93 -7.09 11.81
CA TYR A 73 1.45 -8.44 11.59
C TYR A 73 2.44 -9.25 10.75
N ASN A 74 2.93 -8.65 9.67
CA ASN A 74 3.89 -9.30 8.79
C ASN A 74 5.21 -9.59 9.49
N GLU A 75 5.65 -8.67 10.32
CA GLU A 75 6.90 -8.84 11.07
C GLU A 75 6.79 -10.01 12.04
N GLN A 76 5.65 -10.15 12.70
CA GLN A 76 5.44 -11.26 13.61
C GLN A 76 5.51 -12.60 12.88
N ILE A 77 4.91 -12.66 11.70
CA ILE A 77 4.94 -13.88 10.91
C ILE A 77 6.36 -14.17 10.43
N SER A 78 7.08 -13.13 10.03
CA SER A 78 8.42 -13.28 9.48
C SER A 78 9.44 -13.73 10.50
N ASN A 79 9.18 -13.47 11.77
CA ASN A 79 10.11 -13.81 12.84
C ASN A 79 10.00 -15.26 13.30
N GLU A 80 9.11 -16.01 12.70
CA GLU A 80 8.97 -17.44 12.99
C GLU A 80 10.14 -18.28 12.43
#